data_a3cd2a1f4bc8a946f5c3befeed041f71
#
_entry.id   a3cd2a1f4bc8a946f5c3befeed041f71
#
_cell.length_a   1.000
_cell.length_b   1.000
_cell.length_c   1.000
_cell.angle_alpha   90.00
_cell.angle_beta   90.00
_cell.angle_gamma   90.00
#
_symmetry.space_group_name_H-M   'P 1'
#
loop_
_entity.id
_entity.type
_entity.pdbx_description
1 polymer ?
#
loop_
_entity_poly.entity_id
_entity_poly.type
_entity_poly.pdbx_seq_one_letter_code
_entity_poly.pdbx_strand_id
1 'polypeptide(L)'
;MGGEEQAASADSRPLVCIDLDGVLNTYDAWVAPEFFHPPRPGAREFLQTLHDSGYRICVFTCRWWEWVQNWLEQNGMAEFVESVTDRKPPADVYVDDRAVCFTGDYSDTLERIRRFRPFWEEVA
;
A
#
# COMPACT_ATOMS: atom_id res chain seq x y z
N MET A 1 -7.19 28.42 -7.06
CA MET A 1 -7.31 27.72 -7.11
C MET A 1 -7.31 27.16 -7.74
N GLY A 2 -7.25 27.22 -7.75
CA GLY A 2 -7.39 26.40 -7.95
C GLY A 2 -7.61 25.81 -8.42
N GLY A 3 -7.46 25.64 -8.42
CA GLY A 3 -7.73 24.81 -8.45
C GLY A 3 -8.01 24.27 -8.69
N GLU A 4 -7.81 24.28 -8.47
CA GLU A 4 -8.19 23.60 -8.38
C GLU A 4 -8.68 22.86 -8.70
N GLU A 5 -8.66 23.25 -8.66
CA GLU A 5 -9.09 22.46 -8.73
C GLU A 5 -9.28 21.58 -9.15
N GLN A 6 -9.03 21.53 -9.00
CA GLN A 6 -8.98 20.52 -9.26
C GLN A 6 -9.56 19.68 -9.48
N ALA A 7 -9.29 20.17 -9.46
CA ALA A 7 -10.23 19.49 -9.69
C ALA A 7 -10.82 18.57 -9.38
N ALA A 8 -11.50 19.13 -8.87
CA ALA A 8 -12.04 17.99 -8.27
C ALA A 8 -11.94 16.87 -9.24
N SER A 9 -11.35 15.80 -8.80
CA SER A 9 -11.30 14.62 -9.61
C SER A 9 -12.70 14.29 -10.09
N ALA A 10 -12.85 13.98 -11.37
CA ALA A 10 -14.09 13.48 -11.88
C ALA A 10 -14.48 12.16 -11.21
N ASP A 11 -13.51 11.47 -10.63
CA ASP A 11 -13.73 10.18 -9.97
C ASP A 11 -13.82 10.40 -8.46
N SER A 12 -15.04 10.27 -7.92
CA SER A 12 -15.31 10.50 -6.51
C SER A 12 -15.21 9.24 -5.67
N ARG A 13 -14.84 8.11 -6.28
CA ARG A 13 -14.69 6.86 -5.51
C ARG A 13 -13.55 6.98 -4.51
N PRO A 14 -13.67 6.34 -3.34
CA PRO A 14 -12.60 6.42 -2.35
C PRO A 14 -11.33 5.74 -2.83
N LEU A 15 -10.19 6.30 -2.41
CA LEU A 15 -8.88 5.79 -2.76
C LEU A 15 -8.27 5.06 -1.59
N VAL A 16 -7.81 3.83 -1.85
CA VAL A 16 -7.04 3.03 -0.89
C VAL A 16 -5.60 3.01 -1.37
N CYS A 17 -4.68 3.43 -0.52
CA CYS A 17 -3.25 3.43 -0.80
C CYS A 17 -2.64 2.22 -0.08
N ILE A 18 -2.05 1.30 -0.83
CA ILE A 18 -1.60 0.00 -0.33
C ILE A 18 -0.09 -0.13 -0.51
N ASP A 19 0.60 -0.45 0.58
CA ASP A 19 2.03 -0.75 0.55
C ASP A 19 2.27 -2.06 -0.19
N LEU A 20 3.44 -2.18 -0.82
CA LEU A 20 3.82 -3.37 -1.56
C LEU A 20 4.47 -4.42 -0.67
N ASP A 21 5.67 -4.10 -0.16
CA ASP A 21 6.47 -5.06 0.61
C ASP A 21 5.83 -5.31 1.97
N GLY A 22 5.53 -6.57 2.25
CA GLY A 22 4.91 -6.97 3.51
C GLY A 22 3.39 -6.92 3.50
N VAL A 23 2.77 -6.34 2.47
CA VAL A 23 1.30 -6.30 2.34
C VAL A 23 0.84 -7.14 1.15
N LEU A 24 1.35 -6.84 -0.05
CA LEU A 24 0.98 -7.59 -1.25
C LEU A 24 1.89 -8.77 -1.51
N ASN A 25 3.09 -8.75 -0.95
CA ASN A 25 4.05 -9.85 -1.13
C ASN A 25 4.49 -10.41 0.22
N THR A 26 5.25 -11.51 0.17
CA THR A 26 5.70 -12.24 1.35
C THR A 26 7.02 -11.69 1.90
N TYR A 27 7.23 -10.39 1.78
CA TYR A 27 8.42 -9.72 2.28
C TYR A 27 8.64 -10.03 3.76
N ASP A 28 9.86 -10.43 4.09
CA ASP A 28 10.28 -10.70 5.47
C ASP A 28 11.68 -10.14 5.75
N ALA A 29 12.38 -9.65 4.72
CA ALA A 29 13.67 -9.00 4.85
C ALA A 29 14.08 -8.40 3.50
N TRP A 30 14.85 -7.32 3.56
CA TRP A 30 15.39 -6.69 2.36
C TRP A 30 16.44 -7.59 1.72
N VAL A 31 16.37 -7.78 0.43
CA VAL A 31 17.34 -8.55 -0.36
C VAL A 31 18.10 -7.64 -1.32
N ALA A 32 17.38 -7.01 -2.26
CA ALA A 32 17.96 -6.12 -3.28
C ALA A 32 16.85 -5.32 -3.92
N PRO A 33 17.17 -4.15 -4.55
CA PRO A 33 16.13 -3.31 -5.17
C PRO A 33 15.33 -4.05 -6.25
N GLU A 34 15.99 -4.93 -7.00
CA GLU A 34 15.36 -5.64 -8.11
C GLU A 34 14.70 -6.96 -7.69
N PHE A 35 14.93 -7.41 -6.48
CA PHE A 35 14.34 -8.66 -6.00
C PHE A 35 12.98 -8.39 -5.37
N PHE A 36 11.95 -9.08 -5.88
CA PHE A 36 10.59 -8.98 -5.37
C PHE A 36 10.19 -10.34 -4.82
N HIS A 37 9.74 -10.35 -3.57
CA HIS A 37 9.18 -11.57 -2.98
C HIS A 37 7.89 -11.94 -3.73
N PRO A 38 7.53 -13.23 -3.72
CA PRO A 38 6.29 -13.64 -4.39
C PRO A 38 5.07 -13.03 -3.73
N PRO A 39 3.94 -12.97 -4.45
CA PRO A 39 2.72 -12.41 -3.87
C PRO A 39 2.26 -13.22 -2.67
N ARG A 40 1.71 -12.52 -1.70
CA ARG A 40 1.11 -13.17 -0.54
C ARG A 40 -0.15 -13.91 -0.98
N PRO A 41 -0.40 -15.12 -0.46
CA PRO A 41 -1.65 -15.82 -0.78
C PRO A 41 -2.85 -14.94 -0.47
N GLY A 42 -3.73 -14.79 -1.46
CA GLY A 42 -4.92 -13.96 -1.33
C GLY A 42 -4.73 -12.50 -1.74
N ALA A 43 -3.51 -12.08 -2.12
CA ALA A 43 -3.27 -10.68 -2.50
C ALA A 43 -4.10 -10.25 -3.70
N ARG A 44 -4.13 -11.08 -4.74
CA ARG A 44 -4.90 -10.76 -5.94
C ARG A 44 -6.39 -10.64 -5.62
N GLU A 45 -6.92 -11.59 -4.88
CA GLU A 45 -8.33 -11.61 -4.48
C GLU A 45 -8.68 -10.41 -3.60
N PHE A 46 -7.77 -9.98 -2.75
CA PHE A 46 -7.93 -8.79 -1.93
C PHE A 46 -8.10 -7.55 -2.81
N LEU A 47 -7.21 -7.37 -3.79
CA LEU A 47 -7.30 -6.23 -4.71
C LEU A 47 -8.56 -6.30 -5.54
N GLN A 48 -8.92 -7.48 -6.03
CA GLN A 48 -10.13 -7.66 -6.83
C GLN A 48 -11.37 -7.32 -6.02
N THR A 49 -11.45 -7.74 -4.78
CA THR A 49 -12.58 -7.45 -3.90
C THR A 49 -12.72 -5.95 -3.68
N LEU A 50 -11.61 -5.26 -3.42
CA LEU A 50 -11.63 -3.81 -3.27
C LEU A 50 -12.10 -3.12 -4.55
N HIS A 51 -11.54 -3.54 -5.67
CA HIS A 51 -11.89 -2.98 -6.97
C HIS A 51 -13.38 -3.18 -7.26
N ASP A 52 -13.87 -4.39 -7.05
CA ASP A 52 -15.27 -4.72 -7.32
C ASP A 52 -16.22 -4.03 -6.34
N SER A 53 -15.72 -3.63 -5.18
CA SER A 53 -16.49 -2.89 -4.18
C SER A 53 -16.48 -1.37 -4.42
N GLY A 54 -15.84 -0.94 -5.49
CA GLY A 54 -15.88 0.47 -5.90
C GLY A 54 -14.72 1.32 -5.40
N TYR A 55 -13.64 0.71 -4.90
CA TYR A 55 -12.48 1.47 -4.46
C TYR A 55 -11.49 1.66 -5.60
N ARG A 56 -10.85 2.82 -5.62
CA ARG A 56 -9.67 3.05 -6.43
C ARG A 56 -8.47 2.57 -5.63
N ILE A 57 -7.46 2.04 -6.31
CA ILE A 57 -6.30 1.43 -5.64
C ILE A 57 -5.03 2.04 -6.18
N CYS A 58 -4.18 2.52 -5.26
CA CYS A 58 -2.84 3.02 -5.55
C CYS A 58 -1.84 2.17 -4.76
N VAL A 59 -0.76 1.74 -5.40
CA VAL A 59 0.33 1.05 -4.70
C VAL A 59 1.42 2.07 -4.37
N PHE A 60 1.78 2.16 -3.09
CA PHE A 60 2.79 3.09 -2.60
C PHE A 60 4.03 2.28 -2.21
N THR A 61 5.17 2.63 -2.83
CA THR A 61 6.43 1.92 -2.59
C THR A 61 7.60 2.80 -3.00
N CYS A 62 8.75 2.62 -2.35
CA CYS A 62 9.98 3.31 -2.73
C CYS A 62 10.73 2.58 -3.84
N ARG A 63 10.25 1.42 -4.28
CA ARG A 63 10.88 0.67 -5.36
C ARG A 63 10.63 1.36 -6.69
N TRP A 64 11.49 1.09 -7.65
CA TRP A 64 11.38 1.66 -8.99
C TRP A 64 10.04 1.26 -9.62
N TRP A 65 9.26 2.24 -10.03
CA TRP A 65 7.86 2.04 -10.39
C TRP A 65 7.66 1.07 -11.58
N GLU A 66 8.58 1.08 -12.54
CA GLU A 66 8.45 0.18 -13.70
C GLU A 66 8.60 -1.28 -13.30
N TRP A 67 9.50 -1.57 -12.36
CA TRP A 67 9.68 -2.92 -11.84
C TRP A 67 8.44 -3.37 -11.07
N VAL A 68 7.85 -2.46 -10.32
CA VAL A 68 6.62 -2.74 -9.57
C VAL A 68 5.46 -3.00 -10.52
N GLN A 69 5.31 -2.17 -11.55
CA GLN A 69 4.27 -2.34 -12.56
C GLN A 69 4.41 -3.71 -13.23
N ASN A 70 5.63 -4.08 -13.60
CA ASN A 70 5.91 -5.37 -14.22
C ASN A 70 5.56 -6.53 -13.30
N TRP A 71 5.92 -6.43 -12.01
CA TRP A 71 5.59 -7.44 -11.01
C TRP A 71 4.07 -7.60 -10.87
N LEU A 72 3.34 -6.49 -10.84
CA LEU A 72 1.88 -6.53 -10.78
C LEU A 72 1.30 -7.23 -12.01
N GLU A 73 1.82 -6.92 -13.19
CA GLU A 73 1.37 -7.53 -14.44
C GLU A 73 1.63 -9.03 -14.43
N GLN A 74 2.82 -9.43 -14.04
CA GLN A 74 3.20 -10.84 -14.02
C GLN A 74 2.35 -11.66 -13.04
N ASN A 75 1.82 -11.02 -12.01
CA ASN A 75 1.05 -11.70 -10.98
C ASN A 75 -0.46 -11.45 -11.09
N GLY A 76 -0.90 -10.89 -12.21
CA GLY A 76 -2.33 -10.72 -12.50
C GLY A 76 -3.03 -9.68 -11.65
N MET A 77 -2.30 -8.70 -11.13
CA MET A 77 -2.84 -7.68 -10.23
C MET A 77 -2.90 -6.29 -10.86
N ALA A 78 -2.22 -6.07 -11.99
CA ALA A 78 -2.11 -4.73 -12.57
C ALA A 78 -3.46 -4.14 -12.96
N GLU A 79 -4.40 -4.97 -13.37
CA GLU A 79 -5.71 -4.47 -13.83
C GLU A 79 -6.52 -3.81 -12.72
N PHE A 80 -6.19 -4.09 -11.45
CA PHE A 80 -6.91 -3.51 -10.31
C PHE A 80 -6.24 -2.25 -9.78
N VAL A 81 -5.01 -1.96 -10.19
CA VAL A 81 -4.19 -0.88 -9.65
C VAL A 81 -4.18 0.30 -10.59
N GLU A 82 -4.64 1.44 -10.10
CA GLU A 82 -4.73 2.67 -10.88
C GLU A 82 -3.36 3.30 -11.10
N SER A 83 -2.50 3.26 -10.09
CA SER A 83 -1.19 3.91 -10.13
C SER A 83 -0.23 3.29 -9.15
N VAL A 84 1.07 3.46 -9.44
CA VAL A 84 2.17 3.11 -8.54
C VAL A 84 2.94 4.39 -8.26
N THR A 85 3.22 4.70 -7.00
CA THR A 85 3.85 5.95 -6.61
C THR A 85 4.83 5.76 -5.48
N ASP A 86 5.86 6.62 -5.43
CA ASP A 86 6.77 6.70 -4.29
C ASP A 86 6.46 7.91 -3.40
N ARG A 87 5.34 8.59 -3.68
CA ARG A 87 4.88 9.74 -2.88
C ARG A 87 3.53 9.40 -2.27
N LYS A 88 3.39 9.65 -0.98
CA LYS A 88 2.15 9.37 -0.28
C LYS A 88 1.01 10.24 -0.83
N PRO A 89 0.04 9.65 -1.52
CA PRO A 89 -1.07 10.43 -2.06
C PRO A 89 -2.10 10.72 -0.98
N PRO A 90 -2.94 11.75 -1.16
CA PRO A 90 -4.08 11.94 -0.25
C PRO A 90 -5.11 10.84 -0.52
N ALA A 91 -5.09 9.82 0.30
CA ALA A 91 -5.98 8.67 0.18
C ALA A 91 -6.94 8.62 1.37
N ASP A 92 -8.05 7.90 1.19
CA ASP A 92 -9.03 7.73 2.25
C ASP A 92 -8.56 6.72 3.29
N VAL A 93 -7.80 5.72 2.84
CA VAL A 93 -7.27 4.67 3.72
C VAL A 93 -5.87 4.29 3.26
N TYR A 94 -4.99 4.05 4.22
CA TYR A 94 -3.64 3.53 3.96
C TYR A 94 -3.51 2.15 4.58
N VAL A 95 -3.06 1.17 3.78
CA VAL A 95 -2.79 -0.20 4.24
C VAL A 95 -1.30 -0.41 4.22
N ASP A 96 -0.69 -0.56 5.39
CA ASP A 96 0.75 -0.57 5.55
C ASP A 96 1.12 -1.52 6.70
N ASP A 97 2.24 -2.22 6.56
CA ASP A 97 2.70 -3.18 7.56
C ASP A 97 3.57 -2.53 8.64
N ARG A 98 3.96 -1.27 8.48
CA ARG A 98 4.86 -0.56 9.39
C ARG A 98 4.25 0.74 9.88
N ALA A 99 2.99 0.69 10.29
CA ALA A 99 2.29 1.90 10.69
C ALA A 99 1.70 1.78 12.08
N VAL A 100 1.70 2.90 12.78
CA VAL A 100 0.94 3.08 14.00
C VAL A 100 -0.16 4.06 13.70
N CYS A 101 -1.42 3.65 13.89
CA CYS A 101 -2.56 4.53 13.63
C CYS A 101 -2.72 5.50 14.79
N PHE A 102 -2.63 6.80 14.51
CA PHE A 102 -2.74 7.83 15.52
C PHE A 102 -4.20 8.00 15.96
N THR A 103 -4.44 7.93 17.26
CA THR A 103 -5.78 8.00 17.84
C THR A 103 -6.07 9.35 18.51
N GLY A 104 -5.12 10.28 18.42
CA GLY A 104 -5.24 11.59 19.06
C GLY A 104 -4.52 11.70 20.40
N ASP A 105 -3.85 10.63 20.82
CA ASP A 105 -3.16 10.57 22.11
C ASP A 105 -1.68 10.29 21.88
N TYR A 106 -0.81 11.29 22.13
CA TYR A 106 0.61 11.15 21.93
C TYR A 106 1.26 10.15 22.88
N SER A 107 0.77 10.08 24.10
CA SER A 107 1.32 9.16 25.09
C SER A 107 1.11 7.71 24.67
N ASP A 108 -0.10 7.39 24.24
CA ASP A 108 -0.42 6.07 23.71
C ASP A 108 0.39 5.77 22.47
N THR A 109 0.53 6.75 21.57
CA THR A 109 1.28 6.58 20.33
C THR A 109 2.75 6.27 20.62
N LEU A 110 3.36 6.97 21.57
CA LEU A 110 4.75 6.70 21.95
C LEU A 110 4.93 5.27 22.46
N GLU A 111 3.98 4.80 23.25
CA GLU A 111 4.04 3.43 23.78
C GLU A 111 3.92 2.41 22.66
N ARG A 112 3.04 2.65 21.72
CA ARG A 112 2.86 1.74 20.58
C ARG A 112 4.06 1.73 19.65
N ILE A 113 4.74 2.87 19.50
CA ILE A 113 5.99 2.95 18.73
C ILE A 113 7.08 2.11 19.42
N ARG A 114 7.19 2.18 20.74
CA ARG A 114 8.21 1.41 21.49
C ARG A 114 8.01 -0.09 21.33
N ARG A 115 6.77 -0.54 21.23
CA ARG A 115 6.43 -1.96 21.13
C ARG A 115 6.25 -2.43 19.70
N PHE A 116 6.40 -1.54 18.73
CA PHE A 116 6.06 -1.85 17.36
C PHE A 116 6.92 -2.98 16.81
N ARG A 117 6.26 -3.93 16.14
CA ARG A 117 6.88 -4.94 15.28
C ARG A 117 5.94 -5.16 14.10
N PRO A 118 6.46 -5.23 12.87
CA PRO A 118 5.60 -5.60 11.74
C PRO A 118 5.12 -7.05 11.96
N PHE A 119 3.93 -7.35 11.47
CA PHE A 119 3.29 -8.64 11.75
C PHE A 119 4.11 -9.83 11.24
N TRP A 120 4.90 -9.62 10.19
CA TRP A 120 5.70 -10.67 9.56
C TRP A 120 7.05 -10.89 10.24
N GLU A 121 7.43 -10.07 11.19
CA GLU A 121 8.71 -10.21 11.88
C GLU A 121 8.60 -11.30 12.93
N GLU A 122 9.56 -12.22 12.94
CA GLU A 122 9.57 -13.27 13.95
C GLU A 122 9.95 -12.71 15.30
N VAL A 123 9.21 -13.14 16.33
CA VAL A 123 9.54 -12.81 17.71
C VAL A 123 10.53 -13.85 18.21
N ALA A 124 11.72 -13.38 18.58
CA ALA A 124 12.78 -14.26 19.08
C ALA A 124 12.43 -14.82 20.45
#